data_db2bb2f94d0d27a8a74b4f4747eb621d
#
_entry.id   db2bb2f94d0d27a8a74b4f4747eb621d
#
_cell.length_a   1.000
_cell.length_b   1.000
_cell.length_c   1.000
_cell.angle_alpha   90.00
_cell.angle_beta   90.00
_cell.angle_gamma   90.00
#
_symmetry.space_group_name_H-M   'P 1'
#
loop_
_entity.id
_entity.type
_entity.pdbx_description
1 polymer ?
#
loop_
_entity_poly.entity_id
_entity_poly.type
_entity_poly.pdbx_seq_one_letter_code
_entity_poly.pdbx_strand_id
1 'polypeptide(L)'
;MSGETNSDVSGKVRIYGTVEIDEFEPWEKKFNEQYPNIELDFNRRYVYGTPPPMAKAVMDEASKGKTTADVVIASTSPILQFQNLGILEEHKLDDSLLSKYKHYNQYWVGVLAIPTVQIYNPDIIHTDNIPTQAMDLIDPKWKDKLTTHDITLGTFGSHWMQKLKDIWGEEKWNQFINGLAANNPVRFGLFDDVTDAVDSGECPIAVNALHHDLIKAKDEGRSVERLILKDIPAMSTSNAIAMTKAGKNKEAAKIFMEFMLSDKGQEMIGNSTHTVRVPGNENVDSTYSLSKILPNEDIVYFPDQDAFPRTQPDLDLLKEKFS
;
A
#
# COMPACT_ATOMS: atom_id res chain seq x y z
N MET A 1 7.93 23.81 -24.25
CA MET A 1 8.42 23.04 -25.42
C MET A 1 7.34 22.04 -25.75
N SER A 2 6.94 21.97 -27.00
CA SER A 2 5.80 21.25 -27.55
C SER A 2 5.94 19.74 -27.23
N GLY A 3 4.95 19.20 -26.53
CA GLY A 3 4.84 17.75 -26.38
C GLY A 3 4.66 17.10 -27.75
N GLU A 4 5.67 16.38 -28.22
CA GLU A 4 5.48 15.38 -29.26
C GLU A 4 4.49 14.37 -28.67
N THR A 5 3.31 14.34 -29.26
CA THR A 5 2.34 13.28 -28.99
C THR A 5 3.00 11.99 -29.51
N ASN A 6 3.30 11.04 -28.61
CA ASN A 6 3.76 9.67 -28.94
C ASN A 6 2.65 8.89 -29.67
N SER A 7 2.08 9.50 -30.73
CA SER A 7 0.93 8.96 -31.49
C SER A 7 1.28 7.72 -32.31
N ASP A 8 2.57 7.44 -32.51
CA ASP A 8 3.02 6.37 -33.41
C ASP A 8 3.32 5.05 -32.65
N VAL A 9 3.40 5.09 -31.31
CA VAL A 9 3.60 3.87 -30.52
C VAL A 9 2.31 3.07 -30.44
N SER A 10 2.40 1.81 -30.80
CA SER A 10 1.28 0.87 -30.76
C SER A 10 1.70 -0.44 -30.12
N GLY A 11 0.72 -1.22 -29.68
CA GLY A 11 0.97 -2.54 -29.13
C GLY A 11 0.04 -2.88 -27.99
N LYS A 12 0.33 -4.01 -27.35
CA LYS A 12 -0.45 -4.51 -26.22
C LYS A 12 0.41 -4.55 -24.95
N VAL A 13 0.06 -3.78 -23.95
CA VAL A 13 0.73 -3.77 -22.64
C VAL A 13 0.01 -4.72 -21.71
N ARG A 14 0.68 -5.78 -21.30
CA ARG A 14 0.17 -6.70 -20.28
C ARG A 14 0.53 -6.21 -18.89
N ILE A 15 -0.50 -6.07 -18.06
CA ILE A 15 -0.38 -5.52 -16.70
C ILE A 15 -0.83 -6.60 -15.72
N TYR A 16 0.02 -6.94 -14.75
CA TYR A 16 -0.37 -7.72 -13.59
C TYR A 16 -0.52 -6.79 -12.39
N GLY A 17 -1.70 -6.78 -11.78
CA GLY A 17 -2.01 -5.86 -10.69
C GLY A 17 -2.83 -6.46 -9.57
N THR A 18 -2.79 -5.83 -8.40
CA THR A 18 -3.60 -6.19 -7.23
C THR A 18 -4.86 -5.35 -7.08
N VAL A 19 -4.96 -4.26 -7.86
CA VAL A 19 -6.17 -3.41 -7.87
C VAL A 19 -7.37 -4.18 -8.42
N GLU A 20 -8.57 -3.79 -8.03
CA GLU A 20 -9.78 -4.43 -8.53
C GLU A 20 -10.03 -4.07 -10.01
N ILE A 21 -10.81 -4.91 -10.70
CA ILE A 21 -11.10 -4.69 -12.14
C ILE A 21 -11.88 -3.41 -12.35
N ASP A 22 -12.89 -3.17 -11.55
CA ASP A 22 -13.74 -1.97 -11.57
C ASP A 22 -12.96 -0.69 -11.22
N GLU A 23 -11.87 -0.82 -10.49
CA GLU A 23 -10.92 0.24 -10.20
C GLU A 23 -10.02 0.55 -11.41
N PHE A 24 -9.61 -0.49 -12.16
CA PHE A 24 -8.74 -0.36 -13.32
C PHE A 24 -9.48 0.14 -14.58
N GLU A 25 -10.74 -0.24 -14.78
CA GLU A 25 -11.53 0.14 -15.98
C GLU A 25 -11.57 1.67 -16.25
N PRO A 26 -11.78 2.55 -15.27
CA PRO A 26 -11.68 4.00 -15.50
C PRO A 26 -10.28 4.46 -15.94
N TRP A 27 -9.21 3.81 -15.44
CA TRP A 27 -7.83 4.12 -15.84
C TRP A 27 -7.58 3.74 -17.28
N GLU A 28 -8.00 2.54 -17.68
CA GLU A 28 -7.92 2.05 -19.04
C GLU A 28 -8.67 2.98 -20.02
N LYS A 29 -9.90 3.32 -19.68
CA LYS A 29 -10.71 4.24 -20.50
C LYS A 29 -10.00 5.57 -20.73
N LYS A 30 -9.48 6.17 -19.63
CA LYS A 30 -8.82 7.47 -19.70
C LYS A 30 -7.49 7.42 -20.44
N PHE A 31 -6.74 6.33 -20.29
CA PHE A 31 -5.52 6.06 -21.04
C PHE A 31 -5.81 5.94 -22.55
N ASN A 32 -6.81 5.14 -22.92
CA ASN A 32 -7.17 4.90 -24.32
C ASN A 32 -7.70 6.15 -25.04
N GLU A 33 -8.30 7.12 -24.31
CA GLU A 33 -8.63 8.43 -24.88
C GLU A 33 -7.40 9.18 -25.40
N GLN A 34 -6.24 8.98 -24.79
CA GLN A 34 -4.99 9.67 -25.14
C GLN A 34 -4.07 8.81 -26.03
N TYR A 35 -4.09 7.49 -25.85
CA TYR A 35 -3.23 6.53 -26.53
C TYR A 35 -4.04 5.39 -27.19
N PRO A 36 -4.87 5.69 -28.20
CA PRO A 36 -5.82 4.71 -28.77
C PRO A 36 -5.14 3.53 -29.51
N ASN A 37 -3.85 3.64 -29.82
CA ASN A 37 -3.08 2.59 -30.50
C ASN A 37 -2.43 1.60 -29.51
N ILE A 38 -2.55 1.82 -28.20
CA ILE A 38 -2.00 0.94 -27.18
C ILE A 38 -3.16 0.23 -26.47
N GLU A 39 -3.22 -1.08 -26.62
CA GLU A 39 -4.19 -1.94 -25.90
C GLU A 39 -3.64 -2.27 -24.51
N LEU A 40 -4.46 -2.14 -23.47
CA LEU A 40 -4.12 -2.61 -22.13
C LEU A 40 -4.74 -4.00 -21.88
N ASP A 41 -3.95 -4.93 -21.34
CA ASP A 41 -4.35 -6.29 -20.99
C ASP A 41 -4.14 -6.48 -19.48
N PHE A 42 -5.11 -6.02 -18.70
CA PHE A 42 -5.04 -6.09 -17.25
C PHE A 42 -5.43 -7.48 -16.73
N ASN A 43 -4.59 -8.02 -15.86
CA ASN A 43 -4.79 -9.30 -15.22
C ASN A 43 -4.62 -9.15 -13.70
N ARG A 44 -5.71 -9.28 -12.97
CA ARG A 44 -5.64 -9.27 -11.50
C ARG A 44 -4.89 -10.50 -10.99
N ARG A 45 -3.91 -10.27 -10.11
CA ARG A 45 -3.04 -11.31 -9.56
C ARG A 45 -2.82 -11.11 -8.07
N TYR A 46 -2.69 -12.20 -7.33
CA TYR A 46 -2.36 -12.16 -5.91
C TYR A 46 -0.86 -12.02 -5.68
N VAL A 47 -0.48 -11.36 -4.58
CA VAL A 47 0.91 -11.08 -4.19
C VAL A 47 1.30 -11.69 -2.84
N TYR A 48 0.36 -12.26 -2.09
CA TYR A 48 0.66 -12.85 -0.79
C TYR A 48 1.22 -14.27 -0.96
N GLY A 49 2.32 -14.57 -0.27
CA GLY A 49 3.04 -15.83 -0.34
C GLY A 49 4.54 -15.65 -0.61
N THR A 50 5.32 -16.69 -0.41
CA THR A 50 6.79 -16.66 -0.64
C THR A 50 7.20 -17.80 -1.56
N PRO A 51 7.66 -17.53 -2.81
CA PRO A 51 7.63 -16.22 -3.47
C PRO A 51 6.19 -15.76 -3.79
N PRO A 52 5.95 -14.46 -3.96
CA PRO A 52 4.62 -13.96 -4.34
C PRO A 52 4.11 -14.63 -5.61
N PRO A 53 2.84 -15.08 -5.68
CA PRO A 53 2.29 -15.75 -6.86
C PRO A 53 2.43 -14.95 -8.15
N MET A 54 2.28 -13.62 -8.08
CA MET A 54 2.50 -12.74 -9.24
C MET A 54 3.96 -12.79 -9.71
N ALA A 55 4.95 -12.73 -8.80
CA ALA A 55 6.36 -12.85 -9.15
C ALA A 55 6.67 -14.21 -9.78
N LYS A 56 6.13 -15.28 -9.18
CA LYS A 56 6.28 -16.65 -9.69
C LYS A 56 5.69 -16.78 -11.09
N ALA A 57 4.53 -16.19 -11.36
CA ALA A 57 3.92 -16.20 -12.70
C ALA A 57 4.82 -15.51 -13.73
N VAL A 58 5.36 -14.31 -13.43
CA VAL A 58 6.29 -13.60 -14.31
C VAL A 58 7.52 -14.46 -14.64
N MET A 59 8.13 -15.07 -13.62
CA MET A 59 9.32 -15.92 -13.79
C MET A 59 9.02 -17.19 -14.60
N ASP A 60 7.94 -17.90 -14.28
CA ASP A 60 7.56 -19.17 -14.94
C ASP A 60 7.18 -18.93 -16.42
N GLU A 61 6.48 -17.84 -16.71
CA GLU A 61 6.09 -17.47 -18.07
C GLU A 61 7.33 -17.07 -18.88
N ALA A 62 8.20 -16.23 -18.32
CA ALA A 62 9.44 -15.81 -18.96
C ALA A 62 10.38 -16.99 -19.24
N SER A 63 10.56 -17.92 -18.29
CA SER A 63 11.40 -19.10 -18.45
C SER A 63 10.92 -20.04 -19.58
N LYS A 64 9.62 -20.03 -19.85
CA LYS A 64 8.98 -20.82 -20.92
C LYS A 64 8.88 -20.04 -22.25
N GLY A 65 9.47 -18.86 -22.36
CA GLY A 65 9.37 -17.98 -23.53
C GLY A 65 7.94 -17.48 -23.81
N LYS A 66 7.04 -17.57 -22.83
CA LYS A 66 5.66 -17.06 -22.95
C LYS A 66 5.62 -15.55 -22.77
N THR A 67 4.54 -14.94 -23.24
CA THR A 67 4.25 -13.54 -22.95
C THR A 67 3.90 -13.42 -21.48
N THR A 68 4.55 -12.50 -20.79
CA THR A 68 4.32 -12.18 -19.38
C THR A 68 4.01 -10.70 -19.21
N ALA A 69 3.90 -10.23 -17.95
CA ALA A 69 3.63 -8.82 -17.68
C ALA A 69 4.74 -7.91 -18.20
N ASP A 70 4.36 -6.82 -18.87
CA ASP A 70 5.22 -5.68 -19.18
C ASP A 70 5.31 -4.74 -17.98
N VAL A 71 4.19 -4.59 -17.25
CA VAL A 71 4.04 -3.76 -16.05
C VAL A 71 3.45 -4.57 -14.90
N VAL A 72 3.89 -4.30 -13.69
CA VAL A 72 3.31 -4.81 -12.45
C VAL A 72 2.86 -3.65 -11.55
N ILE A 73 1.69 -3.79 -10.91
CA ILE A 73 1.16 -2.83 -9.94
C ILE A 73 0.78 -3.60 -8.67
N ALA A 74 1.52 -3.37 -7.59
CA ALA A 74 1.30 -4.06 -6.33
C ALA A 74 1.80 -3.23 -5.15
N SER A 75 1.42 -3.64 -3.93
CA SER A 75 1.97 -3.02 -2.72
C SER A 75 3.50 -3.12 -2.68
N THR A 76 4.15 -2.14 -2.07
CA THR A 76 5.61 -1.97 -2.10
C THR A 76 6.35 -3.19 -1.56
N SER A 77 5.81 -3.86 -0.52
CA SER A 77 6.45 -5.05 0.06
C SER A 77 6.72 -6.18 -0.96
N PRO A 78 5.75 -6.67 -1.74
CA PRO A 78 6.03 -7.63 -2.82
C PRO A 78 6.84 -7.03 -3.97
N ILE A 79 6.72 -5.75 -4.27
CA ILE A 79 7.55 -5.09 -5.32
C ILE A 79 9.03 -5.13 -4.94
N LEU A 80 9.39 -4.93 -3.68
CA LEU A 80 10.76 -5.10 -3.20
C LEU A 80 11.25 -6.56 -3.35
N GLN A 81 10.37 -7.54 -3.16
CA GLN A 81 10.73 -8.94 -3.45
C GLN A 81 10.98 -9.15 -4.96
N PHE A 82 10.17 -8.56 -5.84
CA PHE A 82 10.38 -8.62 -7.29
C PHE A 82 11.73 -7.99 -7.68
N GLN A 83 12.08 -6.87 -7.05
CA GLN A 83 13.38 -6.23 -7.24
C GLN A 83 14.52 -7.15 -6.81
N ASN A 84 14.44 -7.76 -5.62
CA ASN A 84 15.46 -8.69 -5.10
C ASN A 84 15.61 -9.96 -5.95
N LEU A 85 14.52 -10.43 -6.57
CA LEU A 85 14.53 -11.54 -7.53
C LEU A 85 15.08 -11.13 -8.92
N GLY A 86 15.41 -9.84 -9.10
CA GLY A 86 15.93 -9.32 -10.37
C GLY A 86 14.92 -9.26 -11.51
N ILE A 87 13.62 -9.28 -11.20
CA ILE A 87 12.51 -9.28 -12.18
C ILE A 87 12.31 -7.89 -12.78
N LEU A 88 12.51 -6.83 -11.98
CA LEU A 88 12.20 -5.46 -12.40
C LEU A 88 13.29 -4.87 -13.29
N GLU A 89 12.86 -4.05 -14.24
CA GLU A 89 13.69 -3.23 -15.10
C GLU A 89 13.80 -1.81 -14.57
N GLU A 90 14.93 -1.14 -14.78
CA GLU A 90 15.08 0.28 -14.50
C GLU A 90 14.14 1.09 -15.40
N HIS A 91 13.28 1.92 -14.79
CA HIS A 91 12.25 2.63 -15.53
C HIS A 91 12.77 3.81 -16.36
N LYS A 92 13.91 4.40 -16.01
CA LYS A 92 14.54 5.55 -16.71
C LYS A 92 13.55 6.69 -16.98
N LEU A 93 12.71 6.98 -16.00
CA LEU A 93 11.78 8.12 -16.04
C LEU A 93 12.53 9.43 -15.82
N ASP A 94 11.93 10.52 -16.28
CA ASP A 94 12.50 11.85 -16.11
C ASP A 94 12.47 12.30 -14.63
N ASP A 95 13.56 12.93 -14.16
CA ASP A 95 13.67 13.42 -12.80
C ASP A 95 12.60 14.47 -12.45
N SER A 96 12.14 15.25 -13.43
CA SER A 96 11.07 16.22 -13.23
C SER A 96 9.73 15.54 -12.90
N LEU A 97 9.49 14.35 -13.42
CA LEU A 97 8.33 13.53 -13.07
C LEU A 97 8.53 12.91 -11.67
N LEU A 98 9.68 12.31 -11.43
CA LEU A 98 9.99 11.62 -10.17
C LEU A 98 10.02 12.56 -8.96
N SER A 99 10.43 13.82 -9.14
CA SER A 99 10.47 14.82 -8.05
C SER A 99 9.11 15.07 -7.38
N LYS A 100 8.02 14.66 -7.99
CA LYS A 100 6.64 14.74 -7.45
C LYS A 100 6.31 13.62 -6.48
N TYR A 101 7.16 12.60 -6.38
CA TYR A 101 6.93 11.40 -5.59
C TYR A 101 7.98 11.30 -4.47
N LYS A 102 7.58 10.80 -3.32
CA LYS A 102 8.50 10.57 -2.19
C LYS A 102 8.82 9.10 -1.96
N HIS A 103 7.99 8.19 -2.48
CA HIS A 103 8.17 6.76 -2.31
C HIS A 103 8.47 6.10 -3.65
N TYR A 104 9.73 6.07 -4.03
CA TYR A 104 10.21 5.51 -5.29
C TYR A 104 11.70 5.14 -5.23
N ASN A 105 12.15 4.37 -6.21
CA ASN A 105 13.55 4.17 -6.54
C ASN A 105 13.71 3.98 -8.06
N GLN A 106 14.89 3.59 -8.53
CA GLN A 106 15.16 3.41 -9.96
C GLN A 106 14.34 2.31 -10.67
N TYR A 107 13.65 1.44 -9.92
CA TYR A 107 12.88 0.31 -10.46
C TYR A 107 11.37 0.50 -10.37
N TRP A 108 10.88 1.27 -9.42
CA TRP A 108 9.45 1.43 -9.16
C TRP A 108 9.10 2.81 -8.59
N VAL A 109 7.86 3.22 -8.78
CA VAL A 109 7.31 4.46 -8.22
C VAL A 109 5.97 4.16 -7.54
N GLY A 110 5.76 4.71 -6.35
CA GLY A 110 4.49 4.61 -5.63
C GLY A 110 3.40 5.41 -6.35
N VAL A 111 2.59 4.74 -7.15
CA VAL A 111 1.52 5.36 -7.94
C VAL A 111 0.28 5.69 -7.11
N LEU A 112 0.03 4.91 -6.05
CA LEU A 112 -1.00 5.16 -5.05
C LEU A 112 -0.35 5.25 -3.67
N ALA A 113 -0.72 6.23 -2.87
CA ALA A 113 -0.43 6.23 -1.45
C ALA A 113 -1.49 5.42 -0.69
N ILE A 114 -1.06 4.69 0.32
CA ILE A 114 -1.94 3.90 1.19
C ILE A 114 -1.67 4.31 2.64
N PRO A 115 -2.32 5.40 3.11
CA PRO A 115 -2.17 5.85 4.47
C PRO A 115 -2.66 4.81 5.47
N THR A 116 -1.89 4.62 6.54
CA THR A 116 -2.26 3.78 7.66
C THR A 116 -2.90 4.61 8.75
N VAL A 117 -3.86 4.03 9.42
CA VAL A 117 -4.56 4.65 10.55
C VAL A 117 -4.74 3.64 11.66
N GLN A 118 -5.02 4.12 12.86
CA GLN A 118 -5.63 3.35 13.92
C GLN A 118 -7.11 3.71 13.94
N ILE A 119 -7.97 2.74 14.28
CA ILE A 119 -9.42 2.97 14.34
C ILE A 119 -10.02 2.39 15.62
N TYR A 120 -11.16 2.91 16.02
CA TYR A 120 -11.90 2.42 17.16
C TYR A 120 -13.41 2.50 16.92
N ASN A 121 -14.18 1.76 17.70
CA ASN A 121 -15.63 1.80 17.71
C ASN A 121 -16.11 2.86 18.73
N PRO A 122 -16.72 3.99 18.28
CA PRO A 122 -17.14 5.07 19.15
C PRO A 122 -18.35 4.72 20.04
N ASP A 123 -19.15 3.72 19.67
CA ASP A 123 -20.30 3.27 20.47
C ASP A 123 -19.86 2.49 21.71
N ILE A 124 -18.62 1.93 21.69
CA ILE A 124 -18.06 1.12 22.77
C ILE A 124 -17.01 1.89 23.55
N ILE A 125 -16.12 2.60 22.85
CA ILE A 125 -15.02 3.36 23.46
C ILE A 125 -15.42 4.83 23.56
N HIS A 126 -15.85 5.24 24.76
CA HIS A 126 -16.24 6.62 25.02
C HIS A 126 -15.04 7.52 25.29
N THR A 127 -15.24 8.84 25.14
CA THR A 127 -14.21 9.90 25.11
C THR A 127 -13.16 9.79 26.20
N ASP A 128 -13.56 9.46 27.45
CA ASP A 128 -12.65 9.39 28.59
C ASP A 128 -11.73 8.16 28.58
N ASN A 129 -12.00 7.21 27.72
CA ASN A 129 -11.25 5.94 27.62
C ASN A 129 -10.46 5.78 26.32
N ILE A 130 -10.51 6.78 25.43
CA ILE A 130 -9.78 6.73 24.15
C ILE A 130 -8.28 6.74 24.41
N PRO A 131 -7.52 5.75 23.92
CA PRO A 131 -6.06 5.75 23.95
C PRO A 131 -5.49 7.00 23.27
N THR A 132 -4.43 7.59 23.82
CA THR A 132 -3.77 8.78 23.26
C THR A 132 -2.34 8.54 22.83
N GLN A 133 -1.76 7.42 23.24
CA GLN A 133 -0.42 6.96 22.88
C GLN A 133 -0.45 5.45 22.61
N ALA A 134 0.51 4.96 21.83
CA ALA A 134 0.63 3.54 21.55
C ALA A 134 0.76 2.69 22.82
N MET A 135 1.48 3.23 23.82
CA MET A 135 1.68 2.53 25.10
C MET A 135 0.39 2.38 25.92
N ASP A 136 -0.65 3.17 25.65
CA ASP A 136 -1.97 2.98 26.28
C ASP A 136 -2.65 1.68 25.79
N LEU A 137 -2.30 1.20 24.58
CA LEU A 137 -2.86 -0.04 24.00
C LEU A 137 -2.33 -1.31 24.66
N ILE A 138 -1.24 -1.22 25.40
CA ILE A 138 -0.68 -2.37 26.13
C ILE A 138 -1.19 -2.47 27.59
N ASP A 139 -2.07 -1.58 28.02
CA ASP A 139 -2.77 -1.69 29.31
C ASP A 139 -3.60 -2.99 29.32
N PRO A 140 -3.51 -3.82 30.40
CA PRO A 140 -4.28 -5.06 30.52
C PRO A 140 -5.81 -4.92 30.38
N LYS A 141 -6.38 -3.72 30.53
CA LYS A 141 -7.80 -3.46 30.26
C LYS A 141 -8.23 -3.75 28.82
N TRP A 142 -7.26 -3.77 27.88
CA TRP A 142 -7.47 -4.04 26.45
C TRP A 142 -7.27 -5.51 26.09
N LYS A 143 -7.02 -6.38 27.05
CA LYS A 143 -6.86 -7.82 26.79
C LYS A 143 -8.08 -8.38 26.05
N ASP A 144 -7.83 -9.12 24.95
CA ASP A 144 -8.84 -9.72 24.07
C ASP A 144 -9.80 -8.69 23.41
N LYS A 145 -9.39 -7.41 23.30
CA LYS A 145 -10.20 -6.31 22.75
C LYS A 145 -9.52 -5.58 21.60
N LEU A 146 -8.35 -6.03 21.20
CA LEU A 146 -7.58 -5.41 20.13
C LEU A 146 -7.59 -6.28 18.89
N THR A 147 -7.54 -5.64 17.73
CA THR A 147 -7.28 -6.32 16.45
C THR A 147 -6.13 -5.65 15.70
N THR A 148 -5.55 -6.36 14.75
CA THR A 148 -4.48 -5.86 13.88
C THR A 148 -4.45 -6.68 12.59
N HIS A 149 -4.03 -6.05 11.48
CA HIS A 149 -3.56 -6.84 10.33
C HIS A 149 -2.37 -7.69 10.78
N ASP A 150 -2.31 -8.92 10.33
CA ASP A 150 -1.36 -9.89 10.85
C ASP A 150 0.11 -9.46 10.63
N ILE A 151 0.75 -9.08 11.72
CA ILE A 151 2.12 -8.60 11.78
C ILE A 151 3.17 -9.71 11.66
N THR A 152 2.75 -10.96 11.53
CA THR A 152 3.64 -12.13 11.41
C THR A 152 3.81 -12.66 9.99
N LEU A 153 3.12 -12.06 9.01
CA LEU A 153 3.11 -12.54 7.61
C LEU A 153 4.33 -12.11 6.78
N GLY A 154 5.19 -11.23 7.29
CA GLY A 154 6.32 -10.69 6.49
C GLY A 154 5.87 -9.73 5.37
N THR A 155 4.72 -9.11 5.54
CA THR A 155 4.11 -8.18 4.60
C THR A 155 3.86 -6.82 5.27
N PHE A 156 2.81 -6.14 4.89
CA PHE A 156 2.44 -4.81 5.41
C PHE A 156 2.58 -4.66 6.93
N GLY A 157 1.89 -5.50 7.70
CA GLY A 157 1.87 -5.39 9.17
C GLY A 157 3.26 -5.52 9.80
N SER A 158 4.07 -6.45 9.28
CA SER A 158 5.46 -6.64 9.73
C SER A 158 6.35 -5.43 9.41
N HIS A 159 6.23 -4.88 8.21
CA HIS A 159 7.00 -3.70 7.79
C HIS A 159 6.55 -2.43 8.54
N TRP A 160 5.24 -2.29 8.82
CA TRP A 160 4.73 -1.22 9.65
C TRP A 160 5.32 -1.30 11.06
N MET A 161 5.32 -2.49 11.66
CA MET A 161 5.87 -2.73 12.98
C MET A 161 7.39 -2.49 13.03
N GLN A 162 8.12 -2.90 11.97
CA GLN A 162 9.55 -2.61 11.83
C GLN A 162 9.81 -1.09 11.73
N LYS A 163 8.99 -0.37 10.97
CA LYS A 163 9.14 1.09 10.86
C LYS A 163 8.91 1.78 12.21
N LEU A 164 8.01 1.29 13.04
CA LEU A 164 7.87 1.78 14.43
C LEU A 164 9.13 1.51 15.25
N LYS A 165 9.83 0.37 15.05
CA LYS A 165 11.12 0.10 15.69
C LYS A 165 12.18 1.15 15.30
N ASP A 166 12.26 1.48 14.02
CA ASP A 166 13.18 2.51 13.51
C ASP A 166 12.91 3.89 14.14
N ILE A 167 11.63 4.22 14.38
CA ILE A 167 11.20 5.52 14.93
C ILE A 167 11.38 5.57 16.46
N TRP A 168 10.97 4.52 17.16
CA TRP A 168 10.93 4.51 18.62
C TRP A 168 12.21 4.01 19.29
N GLY A 169 13.05 3.30 18.55
CA GLY A 169 14.16 2.53 19.08
C GLY A 169 13.72 1.18 19.65
N GLU A 170 14.70 0.31 19.85
CA GLU A 170 14.49 -1.09 20.20
C GLU A 170 13.82 -1.29 21.57
N GLU A 171 14.16 -0.48 22.56
CA GLU A 171 13.64 -0.63 23.94
C GLU A 171 12.13 -0.39 23.98
N LYS A 172 11.65 0.77 23.47
CA LYS A 172 10.23 1.11 23.44
C LYS A 172 9.45 0.12 22.55
N TRP A 173 10.02 -0.25 21.41
CA TRP A 173 9.40 -1.21 20.50
C TRP A 173 9.25 -2.59 21.18
N ASN A 174 10.27 -3.11 21.86
CA ASN A 174 10.20 -4.37 22.61
C ASN A 174 9.15 -4.32 23.72
N GLN A 175 9.06 -3.21 24.44
CA GLN A 175 8.01 -3.02 25.46
C GLN A 175 6.62 -3.10 24.82
N PHE A 176 6.43 -2.41 23.68
CA PHE A 176 5.16 -2.39 22.98
C PHE A 176 4.76 -3.77 22.48
N ILE A 177 5.63 -4.50 21.76
CA ILE A 177 5.28 -5.82 21.21
C ILE A 177 5.01 -6.85 22.32
N ASN A 178 5.75 -6.80 23.44
CA ASN A 178 5.51 -7.71 24.57
C ASN A 178 4.14 -7.43 25.23
N GLY A 179 3.81 -6.15 25.46
CA GLY A 179 2.52 -5.77 26.02
C GLY A 179 1.35 -6.04 25.08
N LEU A 180 1.54 -5.77 23.77
CA LEU A 180 0.55 -6.07 22.76
C LEU A 180 0.28 -7.57 22.66
N ALA A 181 1.31 -8.41 22.68
CA ALA A 181 1.17 -9.86 22.69
C ALA A 181 0.45 -10.35 23.95
N ALA A 182 0.76 -9.77 25.14
CA ALA A 182 0.06 -10.09 26.37
C ALA A 182 -1.44 -9.75 26.34
N ASN A 183 -1.83 -8.76 25.54
CA ASN A 183 -3.23 -8.39 25.31
C ASN A 183 -3.92 -9.26 24.26
N ASN A 184 -3.22 -10.25 23.66
CA ASN A 184 -3.78 -11.26 22.76
C ASN A 184 -4.65 -10.67 21.63
N PRO A 185 -4.13 -9.80 20.75
CA PRO A 185 -4.91 -9.18 19.68
C PRO A 185 -5.35 -10.22 18.66
N VAL A 186 -6.59 -10.11 18.17
CA VAL A 186 -7.06 -10.87 17.02
C VAL A 186 -6.33 -10.37 15.77
N ARG A 187 -5.79 -11.30 14.97
CA ARG A 187 -4.99 -10.98 13.78
C ARG A 187 -5.68 -11.47 12.52
N PHE A 188 -5.90 -10.55 11.59
CA PHE A 188 -6.53 -10.86 10.32
C PHE A 188 -5.54 -10.71 9.15
N GLY A 189 -5.68 -11.58 8.16
CA GLY A 189 -4.88 -11.51 6.92
C GLY A 189 -5.38 -10.43 5.94
N LEU A 190 -6.60 -9.94 6.12
CA LEU A 190 -7.22 -8.90 5.31
C LEU A 190 -7.59 -7.69 6.16
N PHE A 191 -7.50 -6.49 5.59
CA PHE A 191 -7.84 -5.25 6.30
C PHE A 191 -9.35 -5.04 6.43
N ASP A 192 -10.14 -5.55 5.50
CA ASP A 192 -11.61 -5.53 5.60
C ASP A 192 -12.05 -6.23 6.89
N ASP A 193 -11.49 -7.43 7.19
CA ASP A 193 -11.80 -8.18 8.42
C ASP A 193 -11.41 -7.40 9.69
N VAL A 194 -10.30 -6.63 9.64
CA VAL A 194 -9.89 -5.74 10.75
C VAL A 194 -10.95 -4.68 11.00
N THR A 195 -11.45 -4.04 9.94
CA THR A 195 -12.47 -3.00 10.03
C THR A 195 -13.81 -3.57 10.47
N ASP A 196 -14.18 -4.76 9.99
CA ASP A 196 -15.40 -5.47 10.38
C ASP A 196 -15.40 -5.84 11.87
N ALA A 197 -14.27 -6.31 12.41
CA ALA A 197 -14.12 -6.62 13.82
C ALA A 197 -14.26 -5.39 14.72
N VAL A 198 -13.83 -4.21 14.26
CA VAL A 198 -14.02 -2.95 14.99
C VAL A 198 -15.48 -2.52 14.94
N ASP A 199 -16.10 -2.52 13.78
CA ASP A 199 -17.50 -2.12 13.59
C ASP A 199 -18.46 -3.00 14.41
N SER A 200 -18.29 -4.32 14.35
CA SER A 200 -19.12 -5.27 15.11
C SER A 200 -18.92 -5.18 16.64
N GLY A 201 -17.81 -4.56 17.08
CA GLY A 201 -17.44 -4.48 18.48
C GLY A 201 -16.78 -5.75 19.04
N GLU A 202 -16.49 -6.74 18.18
CA GLU A 202 -15.71 -7.92 18.57
C GLU A 202 -14.33 -7.52 19.10
N CYS A 203 -13.67 -6.59 18.38
CA CYS A 203 -12.41 -6.00 18.79
C CYS A 203 -12.52 -4.47 18.64
N PRO A 204 -12.96 -3.73 19.67
CA PRO A 204 -13.34 -2.33 19.51
C PRO A 204 -12.18 -1.37 19.19
N ILE A 205 -10.93 -1.82 19.09
CA ILE A 205 -9.78 -1.01 18.67
C ILE A 205 -8.91 -1.82 17.71
N ALA A 206 -8.57 -1.22 16.57
CA ALA A 206 -7.54 -1.73 15.67
C ALA A 206 -6.23 -0.96 15.83
N VAL A 207 -5.15 -1.71 16.02
CA VAL A 207 -3.77 -1.19 16.16
C VAL A 207 -3.25 -0.63 14.83
N ASN A 208 -3.65 -1.23 13.71
CA ASN A 208 -3.42 -0.71 12.37
C ASN A 208 -4.60 -1.07 11.46
N ALA A 209 -4.95 -0.15 10.59
CA ALA A 209 -5.98 -0.27 9.57
C ALA A 209 -5.58 0.61 8.36
N LEU A 210 -6.37 0.59 7.30
CA LEU A 210 -6.15 1.44 6.14
C LEU A 210 -7.17 2.59 6.11
N HIS A 211 -6.70 3.75 5.68
CA HIS A 211 -7.55 4.94 5.62
C HIS A 211 -8.75 4.76 4.68
N HIS A 212 -8.55 4.11 3.52
CA HIS A 212 -9.65 3.92 2.57
C HIS A 212 -10.75 2.99 3.11
N ASP A 213 -10.40 1.98 3.89
CA ASP A 213 -11.38 1.09 4.55
C ASP A 213 -12.17 1.85 5.63
N LEU A 214 -11.49 2.72 6.38
CA LEU A 214 -12.16 3.62 7.33
C LEU A 214 -13.18 4.53 6.62
N ILE A 215 -12.81 5.18 5.51
CA ILE A 215 -13.72 6.08 4.80
C ILE A 215 -14.90 5.31 4.22
N LYS A 216 -14.65 4.18 3.56
CA LYS A 216 -15.71 3.31 3.03
C LYS A 216 -16.68 2.89 4.13
N ALA A 217 -16.17 2.42 5.26
CA ALA A 217 -17.01 2.01 6.39
C ALA A 217 -17.85 3.19 6.94
N LYS A 218 -17.28 4.39 7.03
CA LYS A 218 -18.02 5.59 7.43
C LYS A 218 -19.12 5.97 6.43
N ASP A 219 -18.86 5.89 5.14
CA ASP A 219 -19.84 6.16 4.08
C ASP A 219 -20.99 5.13 4.12
N GLU A 220 -20.73 3.92 4.57
CA GLU A 220 -21.71 2.87 4.82
C GLU A 220 -22.48 3.04 6.15
N GLY A 221 -22.13 4.03 6.96
CA GLY A 221 -22.76 4.31 8.26
C GLY A 221 -22.33 3.36 9.39
N ARG A 222 -21.16 2.75 9.26
CA ARG A 222 -20.60 1.81 10.23
C ARG A 222 -19.96 2.55 11.42
N SER A 223 -19.94 1.89 12.57
CA SER A 223 -19.43 2.46 13.84
C SER A 223 -17.92 2.40 13.94
N VAL A 224 -17.24 3.17 13.11
CA VAL A 224 -15.76 3.28 13.09
C VAL A 224 -15.32 4.74 13.07
N GLU A 225 -14.31 5.08 13.88
CA GLU A 225 -13.67 6.39 13.91
C GLU A 225 -12.15 6.26 13.94
N ARG A 226 -11.47 7.31 13.42
CA ARG A 226 -10.00 7.38 13.48
C ARG A 226 -9.54 7.55 14.93
N LEU A 227 -8.64 6.67 15.38
CA LEU A 227 -7.89 6.80 16.62
C LEU A 227 -6.57 7.54 16.35
N ILE A 228 -6.29 8.60 17.08
CA ILE A 228 -5.04 9.38 16.96
C ILE A 228 -4.14 9.07 18.14
N LEU A 229 -3.03 8.40 17.88
CA LEU A 229 -1.99 8.10 18.86
C LEU A 229 -0.81 9.05 18.61
N LYS A 230 -0.52 9.94 19.58
CA LYS A 230 0.43 11.05 19.40
C LYS A 230 1.88 10.62 19.13
N ASP A 231 2.23 9.41 19.48
CA ASP A 231 3.58 8.84 19.32
C ASP A 231 3.71 7.86 18.14
N ILE A 232 2.64 7.70 17.35
CA ILE A 232 2.69 7.08 16.02
C ILE A 232 2.56 8.20 14.99
N PRO A 233 3.59 8.47 14.18
CA PRO A 233 3.50 9.48 13.13
C PRO A 233 2.53 9.06 12.03
N ALA A 234 2.12 10.00 11.21
CA ALA A 234 1.43 9.68 9.97
C ALA A 234 2.30 8.78 9.09
N MET A 235 1.80 7.62 8.75
CA MET A 235 2.54 6.63 7.98
C MET A 235 1.76 6.24 6.72
N SER A 236 2.48 5.96 5.64
CA SER A 236 1.89 5.46 4.40
C SER A 236 2.79 4.39 3.79
N THR A 237 2.17 3.37 3.22
CA THR A 237 2.80 2.55 2.19
C THR A 237 2.31 3.00 0.81
N SER A 238 2.67 2.28 -0.25
CA SER A 238 2.22 2.57 -1.60
C SER A 238 1.85 1.29 -2.33
N ASN A 239 0.92 1.40 -3.29
CA ASN A 239 0.97 0.53 -4.44
C ASN A 239 1.96 1.14 -5.43
N ALA A 240 2.96 0.36 -5.79
CA ALA A 240 4.00 0.78 -6.71
C ALA A 240 3.75 0.21 -8.10
N ILE A 241 4.08 1.02 -9.12
CA ILE A 241 4.11 0.62 -10.52
C ILE A 241 5.54 0.37 -10.95
N ALA A 242 5.79 -0.71 -11.67
CA ALA A 242 7.12 -1.09 -12.14
C ALA A 242 7.06 -1.81 -13.48
N MET A 243 8.12 -1.70 -14.28
CA MET A 243 8.32 -2.47 -15.50
C MET A 243 9.05 -3.78 -15.20
N THR A 244 8.78 -4.84 -15.95
CA THR A 244 9.49 -6.12 -15.82
C THR A 244 10.53 -6.30 -16.92
N LYS A 245 11.65 -6.96 -16.64
CA LYS A 245 12.68 -7.29 -17.65
C LYS A 245 12.16 -8.20 -18.75
N ALA A 246 11.23 -9.08 -18.42
CA ALA A 246 10.67 -10.07 -19.34
C ALA A 246 9.56 -9.52 -20.24
N GLY A 247 9.02 -8.34 -19.93
CA GLY A 247 8.04 -7.65 -20.77
C GLY A 247 8.61 -7.32 -22.15
N LYS A 248 7.79 -7.43 -23.18
CA LYS A 248 8.20 -7.28 -24.59
C LYS A 248 7.88 -5.90 -25.16
N ASN A 249 6.91 -5.20 -24.59
CA ASN A 249 6.38 -3.93 -25.11
C ASN A 249 6.88 -2.74 -24.26
N LYS A 250 8.20 -2.61 -24.13
CA LYS A 250 8.86 -1.65 -23.23
C LYS A 250 8.45 -0.20 -23.43
N GLU A 251 8.36 0.23 -24.67
CA GLU A 251 8.03 1.62 -25.01
C GLU A 251 6.57 1.93 -24.61
N ALA A 252 5.63 1.08 -25.02
CA ALA A 252 4.23 1.23 -24.63
C ALA A 252 4.02 1.09 -23.11
N ALA A 253 4.76 0.19 -22.45
CA ALA A 253 4.75 0.04 -21.01
C ALA A 253 5.25 1.31 -20.28
N LYS A 254 6.30 1.95 -20.82
CA LYS A 254 6.81 3.21 -20.29
C LYS A 254 5.79 4.34 -20.44
N ILE A 255 5.13 4.43 -21.62
CA ILE A 255 4.06 5.41 -21.86
C ILE A 255 2.91 5.22 -20.85
N PHE A 256 2.50 3.97 -20.60
CA PHE A 256 1.47 3.70 -19.62
C PHE A 256 1.93 4.12 -18.20
N MET A 257 3.16 3.80 -17.83
CA MET A 257 3.72 4.20 -16.54
C MET A 257 3.78 5.73 -16.39
N GLU A 258 4.27 6.45 -17.42
CA GLU A 258 4.32 7.91 -17.44
C GLU A 258 2.92 8.54 -17.36
N PHE A 259 1.91 7.96 -18.06
CA PHE A 259 0.54 8.41 -17.95
C PHE A 259 0.00 8.27 -16.52
N MET A 260 0.16 7.11 -15.90
CA MET A 260 -0.30 6.87 -14.54
C MET A 260 0.37 7.80 -13.52
N LEU A 261 1.61 8.21 -13.77
CA LEU A 261 2.37 9.11 -12.92
C LEU A 261 2.20 10.61 -13.29
N SER A 262 1.55 10.93 -14.41
CA SER A 262 1.26 12.32 -14.80
C SER A 262 0.23 12.95 -13.85
N ASP A 263 0.18 14.29 -13.82
CA ASP A 263 -0.81 15.01 -13.02
C ASP A 263 -2.24 14.56 -13.38
N LYS A 264 -2.52 14.38 -14.68
CA LYS A 264 -3.81 13.90 -15.18
C LYS A 264 -4.16 12.47 -14.69
N GLY A 265 -3.19 11.57 -14.71
CA GLY A 265 -3.36 10.20 -14.17
C GLY A 265 -3.59 10.22 -12.66
N GLN A 266 -2.87 11.07 -11.96
CA GLN A 266 -2.99 11.20 -10.51
C GLN A 266 -4.28 11.90 -10.07
N GLU A 267 -4.74 12.93 -10.80
CA GLU A 267 -6.06 13.53 -10.61
C GLU A 267 -7.19 12.52 -10.84
N MET A 268 -7.09 11.69 -11.88
CA MET A 268 -8.04 10.62 -12.13
C MET A 268 -8.14 9.65 -10.95
N ILE A 269 -7.00 9.23 -10.40
CA ILE A 269 -6.94 8.36 -9.23
C ILE A 269 -7.62 9.04 -8.03
N GLY A 270 -7.22 10.25 -7.69
CA GLY A 270 -7.67 10.94 -6.48
C GLY A 270 -9.10 11.48 -6.54
N ASN A 271 -9.73 11.53 -7.71
CA ASN A 271 -11.12 11.94 -7.89
C ASN A 271 -12.08 10.75 -8.12
N SER A 272 -11.57 9.52 -8.06
CA SER A 272 -12.43 8.33 -8.14
C SER A 272 -13.29 8.19 -6.88
N THR A 273 -14.61 8.28 -7.04
CA THR A 273 -15.57 8.14 -5.93
C THR A 273 -15.81 6.68 -5.54
N HIS A 274 -15.44 5.73 -6.40
CA HIS A 274 -15.67 4.31 -6.13
C HIS A 274 -14.59 3.67 -5.25
N THR A 275 -13.36 4.22 -5.28
CA THR A 275 -12.21 3.50 -4.71
C THR A 275 -11.52 4.24 -3.58
N VAL A 276 -11.87 5.50 -3.30
CA VAL A 276 -11.25 6.32 -2.22
C VAL A 276 -9.71 6.20 -2.25
N ARG A 277 -9.11 6.17 -3.46
CA ARG A 277 -7.67 6.01 -3.61
C ARG A 277 -6.96 7.34 -3.53
N VAL A 278 -5.81 7.32 -2.89
CA VAL A 278 -4.97 8.50 -2.70
C VAL A 278 -3.85 8.49 -3.73
N PRO A 279 -3.67 9.58 -4.51
CA PRO A 279 -2.55 9.71 -5.42
C PRO A 279 -1.20 9.56 -4.72
N GLY A 280 -0.23 8.95 -5.40
CA GLY A 280 1.16 8.90 -4.94
C GLY A 280 1.87 10.25 -5.04
N ASN A 281 1.42 11.13 -5.94
CA ASN A 281 1.87 12.50 -6.05
C ASN A 281 1.15 13.36 -4.99
N GLU A 282 1.89 13.80 -3.97
CA GLU A 282 1.35 14.58 -2.84
C GLU A 282 0.85 15.98 -3.24
N ASN A 283 1.28 16.49 -4.41
CA ASN A 283 0.96 17.85 -4.88
C ASN A 283 -0.30 17.92 -5.75
N VAL A 284 -0.93 16.79 -6.02
CA VAL A 284 -2.17 16.75 -6.82
C VAL A 284 -3.35 17.25 -6.00
N ASP A 285 -4.08 18.24 -6.56
CA ASP A 285 -5.35 18.68 -5.99
C ASP A 285 -6.48 17.75 -6.46
N SER A 286 -6.87 16.84 -5.61
CA SER A 286 -7.92 15.86 -5.86
C SER A 286 -8.81 15.70 -4.63
N THR A 287 -9.95 15.01 -4.79
CA THR A 287 -10.87 14.74 -3.69
C THR A 287 -10.18 14.01 -2.55
N TYR A 288 -9.42 12.98 -2.88
CA TYR A 288 -8.61 12.22 -1.93
C TYR A 288 -7.13 12.52 -2.20
N SER A 289 -6.53 13.39 -1.40
CA SER A 289 -5.10 13.67 -1.42
C SER A 289 -4.51 13.55 -0.03
N LEU A 290 -3.23 13.20 0.07
CA LEU A 290 -2.54 13.08 1.37
C LEU A 290 -2.66 14.35 2.20
N SER A 291 -2.52 15.52 1.59
CA SER A 291 -2.65 16.81 2.27
C SER A 291 -4.04 17.08 2.85
N LYS A 292 -5.09 16.49 2.29
CA LYS A 292 -6.47 16.58 2.82
C LYS A 292 -6.75 15.56 3.92
N ILE A 293 -6.15 14.38 3.80
CA ILE A 293 -6.34 13.25 4.74
C ILE A 293 -5.50 13.43 6.00
N LEU A 294 -4.26 13.88 5.83
CA LEU A 294 -3.25 14.06 6.86
C LEU A 294 -2.70 15.48 6.80
N PRO A 295 -3.55 16.51 7.09
CA PRO A 295 -3.14 17.90 6.95
C PRO A 295 -2.04 18.26 7.96
N ASN A 296 -0.99 18.90 7.45
CA ASN A 296 0.17 19.36 8.23
C ASN A 296 0.97 18.23 8.91
N GLU A 297 0.86 17.00 8.45
CA GLU A 297 1.64 15.87 8.96
C GLU A 297 2.79 15.54 8.00
N ASP A 298 3.99 15.34 8.54
CA ASP A 298 5.10 14.74 7.79
C ASP A 298 4.86 13.25 7.67
N ILE A 299 4.73 12.76 6.44
CA ILE A 299 4.38 11.37 6.18
C ILE A 299 5.64 10.51 6.11
N VAL A 300 5.67 9.49 6.95
CA VAL A 300 6.71 8.47 6.95
C VAL A 300 6.31 7.32 6.06
N TYR A 301 7.05 7.10 4.97
CA TYR A 301 6.81 5.97 4.07
C TYR A 301 7.49 4.69 4.56
N PHE A 302 6.86 3.55 4.28
CA PHE A 302 7.38 2.21 4.55
C PHE A 302 6.88 1.19 3.50
N PRO A 303 7.54 0.04 3.30
CA PRO A 303 8.87 -0.28 3.81
C PRO A 303 9.96 0.57 3.16
N ASP A 304 11.08 0.74 3.84
CA ASP A 304 12.27 1.33 3.24
C ASP A 304 12.83 0.41 2.15
N GLN A 305 13.60 0.97 1.21
CA GLN A 305 14.16 0.22 0.08
C GLN A 305 15.07 -0.94 0.52
N ASP A 306 15.72 -0.81 1.66
CA ASP A 306 16.62 -1.79 2.28
C ASP A 306 15.96 -2.59 3.43
N ALA A 307 14.63 -2.50 3.56
CA ALA A 307 13.92 -3.16 4.65
C ALA A 307 14.09 -4.69 4.64
N PHE A 308 14.13 -5.30 3.46
CA PHE A 308 14.05 -6.74 3.30
C PHE A 308 15.13 -7.53 4.06
N PRO A 309 16.44 -7.16 4.03
CA PRO A 309 17.47 -7.87 4.79
C PRO A 309 17.32 -7.70 6.31
N ARG A 310 16.74 -6.58 6.76
CA ARG A 310 16.58 -6.24 8.18
C ARG A 310 15.34 -6.84 8.81
N THR A 311 14.34 -7.17 7.99
CA THR A 311 13.01 -7.58 8.46
C THR A 311 13.00 -8.97 9.06
N GLN A 312 13.87 -9.88 8.63
CA GLN A 312 13.77 -11.29 9.02
C GLN A 312 13.94 -11.54 10.53
N PRO A 313 14.95 -10.97 11.22
CA PRO A 313 15.07 -11.14 12.68
C PRO A 313 13.87 -10.59 13.45
N ASP A 314 13.34 -9.42 13.05
CA ASP A 314 12.18 -8.83 13.67
C ASP A 314 10.92 -9.66 13.40
N LEU A 315 10.77 -10.19 12.19
CA LEU A 315 9.68 -11.09 11.82
C LEU A 315 9.70 -12.38 12.62
N ASP A 316 10.87 -12.96 12.83
CA ASP A 316 11.02 -14.18 13.64
C ASP A 316 10.63 -13.92 15.09
N LEU A 317 11.03 -12.76 15.65
CA LEU A 317 10.61 -12.34 16.98
C LEU A 317 9.09 -12.11 17.07
N LEU A 318 8.49 -11.45 16.08
CA LEU A 318 7.03 -11.25 16.02
C LEU A 318 6.30 -12.60 15.96
N LYS A 319 6.77 -13.56 15.16
CA LYS A 319 6.21 -14.91 15.12
C LYS A 319 6.30 -15.62 16.47
N GLU A 320 7.44 -15.49 17.16
CA GLU A 320 7.61 -16.08 18.48
C GLU A 320 6.63 -15.47 19.50
N LYS A 321 6.48 -14.14 19.50
CA LYS A 321 5.65 -13.43 20.50
C LYS A 321 4.16 -13.60 20.28
N PHE A 322 3.74 -13.75 19.02
CA PHE A 322 2.34 -13.81 18.64
C PHE A 322 1.91 -15.23 18.18
N SER A 323 2.70 -16.27 18.50
CA SER A 323 2.41 -17.69 18.19
C SER A 323 1.25 -18.25 19.02
#